data_60ed435890713796d3d6fbc5616d1e4d
#
_entry.id   60ed435890713796d3d6fbc5616d1e4d
#
_cell.length_a   1.000
_cell.length_b   1.000
_cell.length_c   1.000
_cell.angle_alpha   90.00
_cell.angle_beta   90.00
_cell.angle_gamma   90.00
#
_symmetry.space_group_name_H-M   'P 1'
#
loop_
_entity.id
_entity.type
_entity.pdbx_description
1 polymer ?
#
loop_
_entity_poly.entity_id
_entity_poly.type
_entity_poly.pdbx_seq_one_letter_code
_entity_poly.pdbx_strand_id
1 'polypeptide(L)'
;MKNIVILAAGEYPHKEYPRWLLENADVVVCCDSAIAGLMRHGRDADVVVGDLDSVRTRLLERTRAKVVHNPDQECNDLTKAFWYVLDNYPDVSEIHILGATGKSEAHTVGNLSLLMQYEADCHLSERGIHLDMVSDHSTAFAITGSCELHVGEGRRFSIFSPDGTLRIKSKGLQWPLDNVVFDNWWKATLNIALADVVELVFNHPSMALVILD
;
A
#
# COMPACT_ATOMS: atom_id res chain seq x y z
N MET A 1 10.77 -17.01 -2.28
CA MET A 1 9.76 -15.97 -2.00
C MET A 1 10.52 -14.68 -1.71
N LYS A 2 10.14 -13.58 -2.31
CA LYS A 2 10.81 -12.27 -2.16
C LYS A 2 9.92 -11.24 -1.49
N ASN A 3 10.55 -10.46 -0.62
CA ASN A 3 9.99 -9.25 -0.04
C ASN A 3 10.49 -8.04 -0.83
N ILE A 4 9.59 -7.29 -1.45
CA ILE A 4 9.92 -6.15 -2.31
C ILE A 4 9.31 -4.88 -1.73
N VAL A 5 10.13 -3.83 -1.64
CA VAL A 5 9.66 -2.50 -1.29
C VAL A 5 9.55 -1.65 -2.56
N ILE A 6 8.38 -1.04 -2.77
CA ILE A 6 8.20 0.05 -3.73
C ILE A 6 8.23 1.36 -2.95
N LEU A 7 9.24 2.19 -3.21
CA LEU A 7 9.38 3.50 -2.57
C LEU A 7 8.85 4.60 -3.50
N ALA A 8 7.76 5.23 -3.12
CA ALA A 8 7.19 6.37 -3.82
C ALA A 8 7.75 7.72 -3.33
N ALA A 9 7.45 8.82 -4.04
CA ALA A 9 8.03 10.14 -3.79
C ALA A 9 7.26 11.00 -2.76
N GLY A 10 6.41 10.39 -1.93
CA GLY A 10 5.73 11.01 -0.80
C GLY A 10 6.65 11.22 0.41
N GLU A 11 6.11 11.14 1.62
CA GLU A 11 6.89 11.28 2.83
C GLU A 11 7.81 10.07 3.03
N TYR A 12 9.11 10.36 3.21
CA TYR A 12 10.11 9.30 3.42
C TYR A 12 9.90 8.67 4.80
N PRO A 13 10.01 7.34 4.96
CA PRO A 13 9.79 6.67 6.24
C PRO A 13 10.83 7.09 7.31
N HIS A 14 10.34 7.43 8.50
CA HIS A 14 11.16 7.84 9.65
C HIS A 14 11.02 6.91 10.85
N LYS A 15 9.84 6.28 11.05
CA LYS A 15 9.61 5.36 12.16
C LYS A 15 10.28 4.00 11.94
N GLU A 16 10.43 3.26 13.03
CA GLU A 16 11.17 2.00 13.08
C GLU A 16 10.62 0.96 12.09
N TYR A 17 9.30 0.71 12.09
CA TYR A 17 8.71 -0.35 11.29
C TYR A 17 8.83 -0.12 9.76
N PRO A 18 8.40 1.01 9.19
CA PRO A 18 8.57 1.23 7.75
C PRO A 18 10.05 1.36 7.34
N ARG A 19 10.93 1.84 8.22
CA ARG A 19 12.37 1.81 7.95
C ARG A 19 12.92 0.37 7.95
N TRP A 20 12.48 -0.45 8.89
CA TRP A 20 12.87 -1.85 8.96
C TRP A 20 12.46 -2.61 7.68
N LEU A 21 11.23 -2.39 7.17
CA LEU A 21 10.79 -2.94 5.89
C LEU A 21 11.73 -2.52 4.76
N LEU A 22 12.05 -1.22 4.68
CA LEU A 22 12.95 -0.70 3.66
C LEU A 22 14.34 -1.31 3.77
N GLU A 23 14.90 -1.41 4.97
CA GLU A 23 16.26 -1.91 5.23
C GLU A 23 16.40 -3.43 4.98
N ASN A 24 15.33 -4.21 5.17
CA ASN A 24 15.33 -5.66 5.03
C ASN A 24 14.69 -6.17 3.73
N ALA A 25 14.31 -5.28 2.82
CA ALA A 25 13.79 -5.67 1.51
C ALA A 25 14.86 -6.40 0.67
N ASP A 26 14.45 -7.49 0.02
CA ASP A 26 15.28 -8.20 -0.97
C ASP A 26 15.55 -7.35 -2.20
N VAL A 27 14.55 -6.49 -2.57
CA VAL A 27 14.63 -5.57 -3.71
C VAL A 27 13.93 -4.26 -3.33
N VAL A 28 14.55 -3.13 -3.68
CA VAL A 28 13.94 -1.80 -3.57
C VAL A 28 13.75 -1.21 -4.96
N VAL A 29 12.48 -0.98 -5.31
CA VAL A 29 12.07 -0.31 -6.55
C VAL A 29 11.64 1.12 -6.20
N CYS A 30 12.35 2.13 -6.72
CA CYS A 30 11.99 3.53 -6.55
C CYS A 30 11.10 4.03 -7.68
N CYS A 31 10.02 4.71 -7.34
CA CYS A 31 9.25 5.48 -8.30
C CYS A 31 9.95 6.80 -8.57
N ASP A 32 10.40 7.00 -9.81
CA ASP A 32 10.95 8.26 -10.29
C ASP A 32 11.85 9.00 -9.27
N SER A 33 11.47 10.19 -8.81
CA SER A 33 12.27 11.04 -7.91
C SER A 33 12.44 10.49 -6.47
N ALA A 34 11.78 9.39 -6.09
CA ALA A 34 11.94 8.78 -4.77
C ALA A 34 13.39 8.38 -4.47
N ILE A 35 14.17 8.03 -5.51
CA ILE A 35 15.59 7.70 -5.37
C ILE A 35 16.39 8.82 -4.70
N ALA A 36 16.00 10.08 -4.88
CA ALA A 36 16.67 11.21 -4.23
C ALA A 36 16.56 11.16 -2.70
N GLY A 37 15.42 10.71 -2.19
CA GLY A 37 15.19 10.45 -0.77
C GLY A 37 16.08 9.32 -0.27
N LEU A 38 16.05 8.19 -0.95
CA LEU A 38 16.79 6.99 -0.59
C LEU A 38 18.31 7.25 -0.52
N MET A 39 18.88 7.88 -1.56
CA MET A 39 20.31 8.21 -1.62
C MET A 39 20.74 9.21 -0.55
N ARG A 40 19.89 10.17 -0.15
CA ARG A 40 20.18 11.07 0.99
C ARG A 40 20.31 10.34 2.31
N HIS A 41 19.63 9.20 2.46
CA HIS A 41 19.72 8.33 3.65
C HIS A 41 20.77 7.23 3.50
N GLY A 42 21.66 7.33 2.51
CA GLY A 42 22.84 6.47 2.37
C GLY A 42 22.57 5.11 1.73
N ARG A 43 21.39 4.89 1.16
CA ARG A 43 21.03 3.65 0.42
C ARG A 43 20.80 3.97 -1.06
N ASP A 44 21.15 3.02 -1.93
CA ASP A 44 20.78 3.05 -3.34
C ASP A 44 19.57 2.14 -3.60
N ALA A 45 18.87 2.34 -4.72
CA ALA A 45 17.83 1.45 -5.18
C ALA A 45 18.42 0.29 -6.00
N ASP A 46 17.65 -0.80 -6.14
CA ASP A 46 17.94 -1.84 -7.13
C ASP A 46 17.39 -1.47 -8.49
N VAL A 47 16.23 -0.79 -8.50
CA VAL A 47 15.56 -0.34 -9.73
C VAL A 47 14.95 1.04 -9.52
N VAL A 48 14.96 1.85 -10.57
CA VAL A 48 14.21 3.13 -10.67
C VAL A 48 13.28 3.02 -11.86
N VAL A 49 11.98 3.25 -11.64
CA VAL A 49 10.93 3.16 -12.67
C VAL A 49 10.17 4.48 -12.73
N GLY A 50 9.94 5.01 -13.91
CA GLY A 50 9.14 6.23 -14.12
C GLY A 50 9.37 6.82 -15.51
N ASP A 51 8.79 7.99 -15.78
CA ASP A 51 9.08 8.76 -17.00
C ASP A 51 10.39 9.57 -16.88
N LEU A 52 10.95 9.63 -15.66
CA LEU A 52 12.25 10.24 -15.33
C LEU A 52 12.31 11.75 -15.52
N ASP A 53 11.18 12.42 -15.67
CA ASP A 53 11.10 13.87 -15.87
C ASP A 53 11.39 14.67 -14.59
N SER A 54 11.09 14.10 -13.43
CA SER A 54 11.31 14.68 -12.11
C SER A 54 12.67 14.32 -11.50
N VAL A 55 13.43 13.39 -12.10
CA VAL A 55 14.75 12.95 -11.58
C VAL A 55 15.86 13.82 -12.15
N ARG A 56 16.69 14.37 -11.27
CA ARG A 56 17.89 15.08 -11.71
C ARG A 56 18.87 14.11 -12.41
N THR A 57 19.28 14.41 -13.63
CA THR A 57 20.22 13.59 -14.44
C THR A 57 21.44 13.14 -13.63
N ARG A 58 22.03 14.03 -12.80
CA ARG A 58 23.17 13.69 -11.93
C ARG A 58 22.89 12.56 -10.92
N LEU A 59 21.62 12.35 -10.51
CA LEU A 59 21.28 11.25 -9.61
C LEU A 59 21.27 9.93 -10.40
N LEU A 60 20.74 9.93 -11.62
CA LEU A 60 20.75 8.76 -12.50
C LEU A 60 22.19 8.35 -12.90
N GLU A 61 23.09 9.30 -13.05
CA GLU A 61 24.53 9.03 -13.33
C GLU A 61 25.27 8.43 -12.11
N ARG A 62 24.79 8.66 -10.90
CA ARG A 62 25.44 8.23 -9.64
C ARG A 62 24.86 6.95 -9.05
N THR A 63 23.63 6.61 -9.40
CA THR A 63 23.01 5.36 -8.95
C THR A 63 23.59 4.15 -9.66
N ARG A 64 23.61 3.01 -8.97
CA ARG A 64 23.87 1.70 -9.53
C ARG A 64 22.58 0.97 -9.92
N ALA A 65 21.43 1.57 -9.63
CA ALA A 65 20.13 1.00 -9.91
C ALA A 65 19.94 0.76 -11.42
N LYS A 66 19.20 -0.28 -11.75
CA LYS A 66 18.66 -0.43 -13.10
C LYS A 66 17.63 0.66 -13.33
N VAL A 67 17.86 1.53 -14.32
CA VAL A 67 16.92 2.59 -14.69
C VAL A 67 15.99 2.08 -15.78
N VAL A 68 14.69 2.15 -15.52
CA VAL A 68 13.61 1.72 -16.41
C VAL A 68 12.76 2.92 -16.78
N HIS A 69 12.98 3.44 -17.98
CA HIS A 69 12.18 4.54 -18.52
C HIS A 69 10.84 4.01 -19.05
N ASN A 70 9.74 4.45 -18.45
CA ASN A 70 8.38 4.16 -18.89
C ASN A 70 7.64 5.49 -19.15
N PRO A 71 7.50 5.92 -20.42
CA PRO A 71 6.90 7.21 -20.79
C PRO A 71 5.38 7.21 -20.77
N ASP A 72 4.74 6.10 -20.40
CA ASP A 72 3.28 5.99 -20.33
C ASP A 72 2.71 7.06 -19.39
N GLN A 73 1.72 7.84 -19.89
CA GLN A 73 1.03 8.89 -19.12
C GLN A 73 -0.38 8.47 -18.67
N GLU A 74 -0.82 7.26 -19.04
CA GLU A 74 -2.15 6.76 -18.63
C GLU A 74 -2.16 6.22 -17.20
N CYS A 75 -0.97 5.99 -16.61
CA CYS A 75 -0.82 5.57 -15.23
C CYS A 75 0.28 6.34 -14.49
N ASN A 76 0.15 6.40 -13.16
CA ASN A 76 1.14 7.06 -12.31
C ASN A 76 2.39 6.18 -12.10
N ASP A 77 3.47 6.75 -11.58
CA ASP A 77 4.73 6.03 -11.38
C ASP A 77 4.64 4.90 -10.38
N LEU A 78 3.74 4.99 -9.38
CA LEU A 78 3.48 3.90 -8.45
C LEU A 78 2.93 2.68 -9.19
N THR A 79 2.00 2.87 -10.11
CA THR A 79 1.43 1.81 -10.95
C THR A 79 2.47 1.24 -11.90
N LYS A 80 3.31 2.07 -12.52
CA LYS A 80 4.43 1.62 -13.36
C LYS A 80 5.40 0.72 -12.57
N ALA A 81 5.76 1.13 -11.35
CA ALA A 81 6.63 0.36 -10.48
C ALA A 81 5.98 -0.95 -10.02
N PHE A 82 4.69 -0.94 -9.69
CA PHE A 82 3.94 -2.12 -9.29
C PHE A 82 3.90 -3.18 -10.42
N TRP A 83 3.56 -2.78 -11.64
CA TRP A 83 3.59 -3.69 -12.79
C TRP A 83 5.00 -4.19 -13.09
N TYR A 84 6.01 -3.32 -12.99
CA TYR A 84 7.40 -3.75 -13.14
C TYR A 84 7.76 -4.86 -12.14
N VAL A 85 7.32 -4.77 -10.88
CA VAL A 85 7.54 -5.81 -9.86
C VAL A 85 6.89 -7.12 -10.29
N LEU A 86 5.61 -7.11 -10.64
CA LEU A 86 4.89 -8.33 -11.02
C LEU A 86 5.48 -9.02 -12.26
N ASP A 87 5.95 -8.25 -13.23
CA ASP A 87 6.50 -8.77 -14.50
C ASP A 87 7.92 -9.34 -14.35
N ASN A 88 8.72 -8.78 -13.42
CA ASN A 88 10.13 -9.13 -13.31
C ASN A 88 10.48 -10.02 -12.10
N TYR A 89 9.58 -10.17 -11.12
CA TYR A 89 9.80 -10.97 -9.93
C TYR A 89 8.67 -11.99 -9.72
N PRO A 90 8.66 -13.10 -10.48
CA PRO A 90 7.59 -14.11 -10.40
C PRO A 90 7.54 -14.86 -9.06
N ASP A 91 8.60 -14.75 -8.25
CA ASP A 91 8.74 -15.33 -6.91
C ASP A 91 8.41 -14.34 -5.78
N VAL A 92 7.82 -13.17 -6.09
CA VAL A 92 7.39 -12.19 -5.09
C VAL A 92 6.25 -12.76 -4.23
N SER A 93 6.35 -12.56 -2.93
CA SER A 93 5.32 -12.94 -1.95
C SER A 93 4.83 -11.77 -1.11
N GLU A 94 5.65 -10.72 -0.99
CA GLU A 94 5.33 -9.54 -0.20
C GLU A 94 5.72 -8.28 -0.98
N ILE A 95 4.79 -7.33 -1.08
CA ILE A 95 5.03 -6.02 -1.70
C ILE A 95 4.61 -4.95 -0.68
N HIS A 96 5.58 -4.19 -0.19
CA HIS A 96 5.34 -3.07 0.73
C HIS A 96 5.53 -1.75 0.00
N ILE A 97 4.47 -0.95 -0.10
CA ILE A 97 4.53 0.39 -0.67
C ILE A 97 4.85 1.39 0.44
N LEU A 98 5.96 2.08 0.32
CA LEU A 98 6.41 3.12 1.26
C LEU A 98 6.45 4.48 0.58
N GLY A 99 6.31 5.55 1.37
CA GLY A 99 6.41 6.91 0.84
C GLY A 99 5.31 7.29 -0.15
N ALA A 100 4.15 6.64 -0.11
CA ALA A 100 3.04 6.92 -1.04
C ALA A 100 2.01 7.91 -0.47
N THR A 101 2.23 8.41 0.74
CA THR A 101 1.35 9.34 1.47
C THR A 101 2.14 10.52 2.04
N GLY A 102 1.49 11.46 2.72
CA GLY A 102 2.10 12.46 3.61
C GLY A 102 2.49 13.80 2.97
N LYS A 103 2.57 13.93 1.64
CA LYS A 103 2.91 15.20 0.97
C LYS A 103 1.72 15.88 0.28
N SER A 104 0.87 15.10 -0.35
CA SER A 104 -0.28 15.58 -1.11
C SER A 104 -1.49 14.74 -0.76
N GLU A 105 -2.57 15.37 -0.32
CA GLU A 105 -3.82 14.70 0.01
C GLU A 105 -4.41 14.02 -1.23
N ALA A 106 -4.35 14.68 -2.39
CA ALA A 106 -4.84 14.11 -3.65
C ALA A 106 -4.09 12.82 -4.03
N HIS A 107 -2.75 12.83 -3.94
CA HIS A 107 -1.95 11.63 -4.16
C HIS A 107 -2.20 10.56 -3.10
N THR A 108 -2.36 10.96 -1.83
CA THR A 108 -2.67 10.03 -0.75
C THR A 108 -3.97 9.27 -1.02
N VAL A 109 -5.05 9.99 -1.34
CA VAL A 109 -6.36 9.37 -1.66
C VAL A 109 -6.26 8.50 -2.91
N GLY A 110 -5.62 8.99 -3.97
CA GLY A 110 -5.40 8.23 -5.20
C GLY A 110 -4.61 6.95 -4.95
N ASN A 111 -3.47 7.05 -4.27
CA ASN A 111 -2.60 5.90 -4.00
C ASN A 111 -3.27 4.85 -3.11
N LEU A 112 -4.03 5.27 -2.09
CA LEU A 112 -4.80 4.33 -1.24
C LEU A 112 -5.85 3.57 -2.06
N SER A 113 -6.50 4.22 -3.03
CA SER A 113 -7.49 3.54 -3.89
C SER A 113 -6.85 2.49 -4.80
N LEU A 114 -5.58 2.66 -5.18
CA LEU A 114 -4.85 1.71 -6.02
C LEU A 114 -4.68 0.33 -5.35
N LEU A 115 -4.65 0.25 -4.01
CA LEU A 115 -4.57 -1.04 -3.32
C LEU A 115 -5.75 -1.95 -3.69
N MET A 116 -6.96 -1.38 -3.75
CA MET A 116 -8.15 -2.13 -4.16
C MET A 116 -8.12 -2.44 -5.66
N GLN A 117 -7.65 -1.51 -6.49
CA GLN A 117 -7.54 -1.74 -7.93
C GLN A 117 -6.53 -2.86 -8.25
N TYR A 118 -5.35 -2.83 -7.64
CA TYR A 118 -4.33 -3.87 -7.85
C TYR A 118 -4.81 -5.26 -7.41
N GLU A 119 -5.56 -5.33 -6.30
CA GLU A 119 -6.17 -6.58 -5.87
C GLU A 119 -7.23 -7.06 -6.89
N ALA A 120 -8.09 -6.15 -7.39
CA ALA A 120 -9.11 -6.48 -8.38
C ALA A 120 -8.51 -6.95 -9.71
N ASP A 121 -7.47 -6.29 -10.20
CA ASP A 121 -6.87 -6.55 -11.50
C ASP A 121 -5.95 -7.78 -11.49
N CYS A 122 -5.31 -8.06 -10.36
CA CYS A 122 -4.23 -9.05 -10.27
C CYS A 122 -4.57 -10.26 -9.40
N HIS A 123 -5.67 -10.24 -8.64
CA HIS A 123 -6.06 -11.32 -7.71
C HIS A 123 -4.88 -11.73 -6.79
N LEU A 124 -4.24 -10.74 -6.17
CA LEU A 124 -3.00 -10.91 -5.41
C LEU A 124 -3.17 -11.90 -4.26
N SER A 125 -4.27 -11.78 -3.53
CA SER A 125 -4.62 -12.67 -2.41
C SER A 125 -4.73 -14.14 -2.85
N GLU A 126 -5.35 -14.41 -4.00
CA GLU A 126 -5.47 -15.76 -4.58
C GLU A 126 -4.10 -16.31 -5.03
N ARG A 127 -3.19 -15.43 -5.42
CA ARG A 127 -1.82 -15.76 -5.81
C ARG A 127 -0.86 -15.91 -4.62
N GLY A 128 -1.35 -15.66 -3.39
CA GLY A 128 -0.54 -15.68 -2.18
C GLY A 128 0.47 -14.52 -2.09
N ILE A 129 0.17 -13.38 -2.74
CA ILE A 129 0.97 -12.16 -2.69
C ILE A 129 0.34 -11.20 -1.70
N HIS A 130 1.06 -10.84 -0.65
CA HIS A 130 0.66 -9.79 0.29
C HIS A 130 1.02 -8.42 -0.28
N LEU A 131 0.06 -7.50 -0.30
CA LEU A 131 0.26 -6.10 -0.68
C LEU A 131 -0.25 -5.18 0.41
N ASP A 132 0.61 -4.30 0.89
CA ASP A 132 0.23 -3.22 1.79
C ASP A 132 0.92 -1.89 1.45
N MET A 133 0.37 -0.81 2.01
CA MET A 133 0.97 0.52 1.98
C MET A 133 1.25 0.95 3.42
N VAL A 134 2.52 1.13 3.74
CA VAL A 134 2.97 1.43 5.09
C VAL A 134 3.53 2.85 5.16
N SER A 135 3.05 3.59 6.13
CA SER A 135 3.54 4.93 6.48
C SER A 135 4.06 4.97 7.91
N ASP A 136 4.54 6.14 8.35
CA ASP A 136 4.88 6.35 9.76
C ASP A 136 3.65 6.31 10.69
N HIS A 137 2.44 6.33 10.16
CA HIS A 137 1.21 6.46 10.94
C HIS A 137 0.30 5.24 10.84
N SER A 138 0.30 4.55 9.71
CA SER A 138 -0.68 3.51 9.41
C SER A 138 -0.16 2.45 8.45
N THR A 139 -0.83 1.30 8.46
CA THR A 139 -0.74 0.26 7.43
C THR A 139 -2.09 0.12 6.76
N ALA A 140 -2.12 0.21 5.43
CA ALA A 140 -3.33 0.08 4.62
C ALA A 140 -3.22 -1.12 3.68
N PHE A 141 -4.31 -1.88 3.53
CA PHE A 141 -4.40 -3.02 2.61
C PHE A 141 -5.84 -3.26 2.16
N ALA A 142 -6.02 -3.93 1.03
CA ALA A 142 -7.33 -4.33 0.53
C ALA A 142 -7.74 -5.70 1.05
N ILE A 143 -9.07 -5.88 1.22
CA ILE A 143 -9.71 -7.17 1.48
C ILE A 143 -10.83 -7.40 0.47
N THR A 144 -11.06 -8.66 0.07
CA THR A 144 -11.97 -9.03 -1.04
C THR A 144 -13.25 -9.74 -0.56
N GLY A 145 -13.51 -9.80 0.73
CA GLY A 145 -14.67 -10.48 1.27
C GLY A 145 -14.59 -10.74 2.76
N SER A 146 -15.38 -11.68 3.23
CA SER A 146 -15.37 -12.09 4.64
C SER A 146 -14.01 -12.65 5.04
N CYS A 147 -13.49 -12.20 6.17
CA CYS A 147 -12.16 -12.61 6.65
C CYS A 147 -12.01 -12.41 8.17
N GLU A 148 -10.98 -13.02 8.71
CA GLU A 148 -10.45 -12.75 10.05
C GLU A 148 -9.13 -12.00 9.89
N LEU A 149 -8.96 -10.90 10.62
CA LEU A 149 -7.77 -10.05 10.57
C LEU A 149 -7.09 -10.03 11.94
N HIS A 150 -5.82 -10.40 11.97
CA HIS A 150 -4.97 -10.24 13.16
C HIS A 150 -4.44 -8.81 13.20
N VAL A 151 -5.10 -7.96 13.98
CA VAL A 151 -4.83 -6.52 13.99
C VAL A 151 -4.13 -6.03 15.26
N GLY A 152 -4.22 -6.79 16.35
CA GLY A 152 -3.76 -6.40 17.67
C GLY A 152 -4.82 -5.66 18.49
N GLU A 153 -4.99 -6.05 19.76
CA GLU A 153 -5.91 -5.40 20.69
C GLU A 153 -5.53 -3.92 20.91
N GLY A 154 -6.53 -3.04 20.98
CA GLY A 154 -6.38 -1.61 21.18
C GLY A 154 -6.01 -0.82 19.92
N ARG A 155 -5.77 -1.48 18.79
CA ARG A 155 -5.39 -0.81 17.55
C ARG A 155 -6.57 -0.08 16.93
N ARG A 156 -6.33 1.11 16.37
CA ARG A 156 -7.33 1.84 15.60
C ARG A 156 -7.56 1.14 14.27
N PHE A 157 -8.81 1.00 13.91
CA PHE A 157 -9.29 0.27 12.75
C PHE A 157 -10.23 1.14 11.93
N SER A 158 -9.89 1.38 10.69
CA SER A 158 -10.76 2.08 9.74
C SER A 158 -11.03 1.19 8.54
N ILE A 159 -12.28 1.20 8.03
CA ILE A 159 -12.65 0.46 6.83
C ILE A 159 -13.44 1.35 5.88
N PHE A 160 -13.12 1.26 4.60
CA PHE A 160 -13.72 2.01 3.52
C PHE A 160 -14.15 1.07 2.41
N SER A 161 -15.28 1.32 1.78
CA SER A 161 -15.70 0.59 0.59
C SER A 161 -16.29 1.56 -0.44
N PRO A 162 -15.99 1.39 -1.73
CA PRO A 162 -16.67 2.10 -2.80
C PRO A 162 -18.08 1.54 -3.07
N ASP A 163 -18.41 0.38 -2.51
CA ASP A 163 -19.68 -0.31 -2.68
C ASP A 163 -20.69 0.12 -1.60
N GLY A 164 -21.58 1.03 -1.95
CA GLY A 164 -22.65 1.51 -1.05
C GLY A 164 -23.69 0.43 -0.69
N THR A 165 -23.69 -0.73 -1.35
CA THR A 165 -24.60 -1.87 -1.06
C THR A 165 -24.00 -2.86 -0.09
N LEU A 166 -22.68 -2.81 0.13
CA LEU A 166 -21.98 -3.65 1.08
C LEU A 166 -22.54 -3.45 2.50
N ARG A 167 -22.76 -4.56 3.21
CA ARG A 167 -23.04 -4.60 4.64
C ARG A 167 -22.09 -5.59 5.29
N ILE A 168 -21.49 -5.18 6.41
CA ILE A 168 -20.50 -5.97 7.13
C ILE A 168 -21.00 -6.23 8.53
N LYS A 169 -21.10 -7.51 8.94
CA LYS A 169 -21.20 -7.87 10.35
C LYS A 169 -19.80 -8.00 10.90
N SER A 170 -19.55 -7.48 12.09
CA SER A 170 -18.22 -7.51 12.68
C SER A 170 -18.23 -8.03 14.12
N LYS A 171 -17.13 -8.70 14.50
CA LYS A 171 -16.81 -9.01 15.90
C LYS A 171 -15.42 -8.50 16.24
N GLY A 172 -15.17 -8.19 17.49
CA GLY A 172 -13.87 -7.70 17.96
C GLY A 172 -13.64 -6.21 17.74
N LEU A 173 -14.67 -5.44 17.37
CA LEU A 173 -14.63 -3.98 17.27
C LEU A 173 -15.46 -3.30 18.35
N GLN A 174 -15.03 -2.15 18.85
CA GLN A 174 -15.74 -1.36 19.86
C GLN A 174 -17.10 -0.89 19.34
N TRP A 175 -17.18 -0.49 18.09
CA TRP A 175 -18.41 -0.11 17.40
C TRP A 175 -18.68 -1.12 16.28
N PRO A 176 -19.67 -2.04 16.47
CA PRO A 176 -20.03 -3.00 15.42
C PRO A 176 -20.42 -2.32 14.11
N LEU A 177 -20.05 -2.95 13.00
CA LEU A 177 -20.32 -2.41 11.66
C LEU A 177 -21.70 -2.80 11.12
N ASP A 178 -22.48 -3.58 11.85
CA ASP A 178 -23.71 -4.25 11.42
C ASP A 178 -24.75 -3.30 10.81
N ASN A 179 -24.79 -2.05 11.28
CA ASN A 179 -25.71 -1.02 10.80
C ASN A 179 -25.04 0.07 9.93
N VAL A 180 -23.76 -0.11 9.57
CA VAL A 180 -23.04 0.86 8.73
C VAL A 180 -23.49 0.72 7.29
N VAL A 181 -23.81 1.85 6.68
CA VAL A 181 -24.04 2.01 5.25
C VAL A 181 -22.85 2.77 4.67
N PHE A 182 -22.13 2.17 3.72
CA PHE A 182 -20.95 2.78 3.10
C PHE A 182 -21.33 3.82 2.02
N ASP A 183 -22.21 4.76 2.37
CA ASP A 183 -22.60 5.89 1.52
C ASP A 183 -21.68 7.10 1.68
N ASN A 184 -20.81 7.08 2.67
CA ASN A 184 -19.79 8.08 2.92
C ASN A 184 -18.60 7.50 3.68
N TRP A 185 -17.40 7.93 3.32
CA TRP A 185 -16.13 7.38 3.78
C TRP A 185 -15.84 7.59 5.28
N TRP A 186 -16.43 8.58 5.94
CA TRP A 186 -16.17 8.81 7.37
C TRP A 186 -16.84 7.78 8.31
N LYS A 187 -17.86 7.04 7.84
CA LYS A 187 -18.77 6.28 8.70
C LYS A 187 -18.17 5.10 9.46
N ALA A 188 -17.11 4.53 8.98
CA ALA A 188 -16.43 3.39 9.60
C ALA A 188 -14.96 3.67 9.88
N THR A 189 -14.65 4.92 10.25
CA THR A 189 -13.29 5.35 10.58
C THR A 189 -13.04 5.37 12.07
N LEU A 190 -11.77 5.16 12.45
CA LEU A 190 -11.24 5.29 13.80
C LEU A 190 -11.97 4.41 14.85
N ASN A 191 -12.42 3.24 14.44
CA ASN A 191 -12.87 2.19 15.35
C ASN A 191 -11.68 1.66 16.16
N ILE A 192 -11.95 0.84 17.18
CA ILE A 192 -10.91 0.24 18.03
C ILE A 192 -11.12 -1.27 18.07
N ALA A 193 -10.05 -2.02 17.84
CA ALA A 193 -10.04 -3.47 18.03
C ALA A 193 -10.07 -3.78 19.53
N LEU A 194 -11.04 -4.57 19.96
CA LEU A 194 -11.19 -5.03 21.36
C LEU A 194 -10.50 -6.38 21.63
N ALA A 195 -9.96 -6.99 20.58
CA ALA A 195 -9.24 -8.26 20.62
C ALA A 195 -8.16 -8.27 19.54
N ASP A 196 -7.26 -9.25 19.61
CA ASP A 196 -6.23 -9.45 18.58
C ASP A 196 -6.83 -9.73 17.20
N VAL A 197 -7.97 -10.43 17.15
CA VAL A 197 -8.66 -10.80 15.92
C VAL A 197 -9.95 -10.01 15.76
N VAL A 198 -10.11 -9.43 14.57
CA VAL A 198 -11.35 -8.82 14.08
C VAL A 198 -11.96 -9.71 13.01
N GLU A 199 -13.18 -10.20 13.22
CA GLU A 199 -13.95 -10.99 12.25
C GLU A 199 -14.86 -10.06 11.46
N LEU A 200 -14.82 -10.16 10.12
CA LEU A 200 -15.66 -9.41 9.19
C LEU A 200 -16.43 -10.38 8.29
N VAL A 201 -17.75 -10.25 8.27
CA VAL A 201 -18.65 -11.06 7.44
C VAL A 201 -19.42 -10.15 6.48
N PHE A 202 -19.10 -10.26 5.21
CA PHE A 202 -19.70 -9.50 4.12
C PHE A 202 -21.02 -10.15 3.68
N ASN A 203 -22.03 -9.34 3.34
CA ASN A 203 -23.31 -9.84 2.84
C ASN A 203 -23.24 -10.35 1.40
N HIS A 204 -22.22 -9.95 0.64
CA HIS A 204 -21.91 -10.43 -0.72
C HIS A 204 -20.43 -10.19 -1.04
N PRO A 205 -19.85 -10.84 -2.06
CA PRO A 205 -18.50 -10.56 -2.53
C PRO A 205 -18.34 -9.08 -2.86
N SER A 206 -17.40 -8.41 -2.24
CA SER A 206 -17.11 -7.01 -2.42
C SER A 206 -15.73 -6.69 -1.90
N MET A 207 -15.25 -5.49 -2.15
CA MET A 207 -13.91 -5.05 -1.76
C MET A 207 -13.98 -3.92 -0.75
N ALA A 208 -13.04 -3.93 0.19
CA ALA A 208 -12.86 -2.83 1.13
C ALA A 208 -11.37 -2.56 1.36
N LEU A 209 -11.06 -1.30 1.66
CA LEU A 209 -9.76 -0.86 2.14
C LEU A 209 -9.78 -0.82 3.67
N VAL A 210 -8.83 -1.49 4.29
CA VAL A 210 -8.60 -1.43 5.74
C VAL A 210 -7.39 -0.54 6.01
N ILE A 211 -7.49 0.32 7.01
CA ILE A 211 -6.36 1.13 7.52
C ILE A 211 -6.26 0.89 9.03
N LEU A 212 -5.05 0.51 9.46
CA LEU A 212 -4.68 0.29 10.86
C LEU A 212 -3.69 1.37 11.29
N ASP A 213 -4.05 2.17 12.33
CA ASP A 213 -3.17 3.21 12.91
C ASP A 213 -2.50 2.74 14.21
#